data_7a81ba7efcd9714fe1c70a15f09d1fd0
#
_entry.id   7a81ba7efcd9714fe1c70a15f09d1fd0
#
_cell.length_a   1.000
_cell.length_b   1.000
_cell.length_c   1.000
_cell.angle_alpha   90.00
_cell.angle_beta   90.00
_cell.angle_gamma   90.00
#
_symmetry.space_group_name_H-M   'P 1'
#
loop_
_entity.id
_entity.type
_entity.pdbx_description
1 polymer ?
#
loop_
_entity_poly.entity_id
_entity_poly.type
_entity_poly.pdbx_seq_one_letter_code
_entity_poly.pdbx_strand_id
1 'polypeptide(L)'
;MKHVFDALGLEKDPRWFLETIWDLLQFFDDVYDKDTVTNFDSALYGAFLSLPTNNFYRQHQGVLAPSIHLAIEKWKLANNYEENGKADAKSYMWRACFYDILALVCILDGKAHLSQLALAMYGETFDIYMKEMELCQTQLPLPPLPGLVS
;
A
#
# COMPACT_ATOMS: atom_id res chain seq x y z
N MET A 1 -0.41 2.72 11.90
CA MET A 1 0.94 2.64 11.31
C MET A 1 2.05 3.17 12.25
N LYS A 2 1.76 4.17 13.09
CA LYS A 2 2.75 4.73 14.04
C LYS A 2 3.48 3.66 14.86
N HIS A 3 2.77 2.68 15.38
CA HIS A 3 3.35 1.58 16.18
C HIS A 3 4.38 0.75 15.40
N VAL A 4 4.23 0.62 14.09
CA VAL A 4 5.18 -0.07 13.21
C VAL A 4 6.48 0.72 13.12
N PHE A 5 6.38 2.02 12.88
CA PHE A 5 7.57 2.88 12.79
C PHE A 5 8.31 2.98 14.12
N ASP A 6 7.57 3.06 15.23
CA ASP A 6 8.15 3.09 16.58
C ASP A 6 8.90 1.78 16.88
N ALA A 7 8.34 0.62 16.52
CA ALA A 7 8.97 -0.68 16.73
C ALA A 7 10.27 -0.86 15.94
N LEU A 8 10.38 -0.24 14.75
CA LEU A 8 11.58 -0.32 13.93
C LEU A 8 12.66 0.70 14.31
N GLY A 9 12.34 1.69 15.15
CA GLY A 9 13.29 2.68 15.64
C GLY A 9 14.01 3.43 14.53
N LEU A 10 13.32 3.73 13.43
CA LEU A 10 13.91 4.40 12.28
C LEU A 10 14.26 5.85 12.58
N GLU A 11 15.36 6.33 11.98
CA GLU A 11 15.79 7.72 12.02
C GLU A 11 14.74 8.66 11.39
N LYS A 12 14.87 9.96 11.64
CA LYS A 12 13.89 10.98 11.24
C LYS A 12 13.54 10.95 9.75
N ASP A 13 14.52 10.99 8.86
CA ASP A 13 14.29 11.12 7.42
C ASP A 13 13.73 9.85 6.79
N PRO A 14 14.25 8.63 7.03
CA PRO A 14 13.62 7.40 6.54
C PRO A 14 12.22 7.19 7.11
N ARG A 15 11.99 7.52 8.38
CA ARG A 15 10.66 7.47 8.98
C ARG A 15 9.70 8.43 8.27
N TRP A 16 10.10 9.67 8.07
CA TRP A 16 9.29 10.68 7.39
C TRP A 16 8.99 10.28 5.94
N PHE A 17 9.95 9.69 5.24
CA PHE A 17 9.72 9.09 3.93
C PHE A 17 8.60 8.05 3.96
N LEU A 18 8.66 7.10 4.88
CA LEU A 18 7.65 6.05 5.02
C LEU A 18 6.28 6.58 5.41
N GLU A 19 6.21 7.55 6.31
CA GLU A 19 4.97 8.23 6.68
C GLU A 19 4.33 8.91 5.46
N THR A 20 5.14 9.58 4.63
CA THR A 20 4.69 10.23 3.40
C THR A 20 4.16 9.20 2.39
N ILE A 21 4.88 8.11 2.16
CA ILE A 21 4.45 7.04 1.25
C ILE A 21 3.16 6.39 1.75
N TRP A 22 3.06 6.10 3.05
CA TRP A 22 1.84 5.55 3.63
C TRP A 22 0.64 6.47 3.43
N ASP A 23 0.79 7.75 3.69
CA ASP A 23 -0.26 8.75 3.52
C ASP A 23 -0.72 8.85 2.06
N LEU A 24 0.22 8.82 1.10
CA LEU A 24 -0.09 8.79 -0.32
C LEU A 24 -0.83 7.52 -0.74
N LEU A 25 -0.43 6.37 -0.23
CA LEU A 25 -1.12 5.10 -0.52
C LEU A 25 -2.55 5.12 0.01
N GLN A 26 -2.79 5.64 1.22
CA GLN A 26 -4.14 5.78 1.77
C GLN A 26 -4.99 6.74 0.91
N PHE A 27 -4.43 7.86 0.49
CA PHE A 27 -5.12 8.80 -0.39
C PHE A 27 -5.57 8.14 -1.70
N PHE A 28 -4.68 7.43 -2.37
CA PHE A 28 -5.01 6.79 -3.64
C PHE A 28 -5.97 5.62 -3.47
N ASP A 29 -5.89 4.88 -2.38
CA ASP A 29 -6.82 3.80 -2.05
C ASP A 29 -8.24 4.34 -1.84
N ASP A 30 -8.39 5.40 -1.05
CA ASP A 30 -9.67 6.08 -0.83
C ASP A 30 -10.28 6.62 -2.14
N VAL A 31 -9.45 7.23 -2.99
CA VAL A 31 -9.91 7.73 -4.31
C VAL A 31 -10.36 6.57 -5.20
N TYR A 32 -9.61 5.49 -5.22
CA TYR A 32 -9.91 4.32 -6.05
C TYR A 32 -11.21 3.63 -5.61
N ASP A 33 -11.38 3.46 -4.31
CA ASP A 33 -12.56 2.82 -3.71
C ASP A 33 -13.77 3.75 -3.63
N LYS A 34 -13.61 5.02 -4.00
CA LYS A 34 -14.63 6.07 -3.91
C LYS A 34 -15.07 6.34 -2.47
N ASP A 35 -14.18 6.11 -1.54
CA ASP A 35 -14.36 6.44 -0.12
C ASP A 35 -14.15 7.94 0.13
N THR A 36 -14.52 8.40 1.32
CA THR A 36 -14.28 9.79 1.73
C THR A 36 -12.79 10.02 1.96
N VAL A 37 -12.19 10.89 1.15
CA VAL A 37 -10.80 11.29 1.30
C VAL A 37 -10.68 12.25 2.50
N THR A 38 -9.89 11.88 3.51
CA THR A 38 -9.70 12.68 4.73
C THR A 38 -8.32 13.33 4.83
N ASN A 39 -7.38 12.94 3.96
CA ASN A 39 -5.98 13.36 4.00
C ASN A 39 -5.52 14.08 2.72
N PHE A 40 -6.44 14.77 2.04
CA PHE A 40 -6.13 15.43 0.75
C PHE A 40 -4.94 16.39 0.86
N ASP A 41 -4.95 17.29 1.84
CA ASP A 41 -3.90 18.30 1.99
C ASP A 41 -2.55 17.67 2.32
N SER A 42 -2.50 16.72 3.24
CA SER A 42 -1.24 16.04 3.59
C SER A 42 -0.69 15.22 2.41
N ALA A 43 -1.55 14.58 1.63
CA ALA A 43 -1.15 13.87 0.42
C ALA A 43 -0.61 14.82 -0.65
N LEU A 44 -1.26 15.97 -0.85
CA LEU A 44 -0.82 17.00 -1.79
C LEU A 44 0.58 17.52 -1.44
N TYR A 45 0.78 17.94 -0.19
CA TYR A 45 2.09 18.39 0.29
C TYR A 45 3.12 17.27 0.31
N GLY A 46 2.70 16.04 0.62
CA GLY A 46 3.56 14.87 0.59
C GLY A 46 4.15 14.61 -0.80
N ALA A 47 3.31 14.62 -1.83
CA ALA A 47 3.72 14.36 -3.20
C ALA A 47 4.64 15.45 -3.77
N PHE A 48 4.31 16.72 -3.54
CA PHE A 48 5.01 17.83 -4.20
C PHE A 48 6.12 18.46 -3.38
N LEU A 49 6.11 18.32 -2.06
CA LEU A 49 7.08 18.96 -1.17
C LEU A 49 7.86 17.95 -0.32
N SER A 50 7.15 17.14 0.49
CA SER A 50 7.82 16.26 1.45
C SER A 50 8.67 15.18 0.79
N LEU A 51 8.12 14.48 -0.21
CA LEU A 51 8.84 13.41 -0.91
C LEU A 51 10.05 13.94 -1.70
N PRO A 52 9.89 14.94 -2.60
CA PRO A 52 11.03 15.44 -3.39
C PRO A 52 12.16 16.07 -2.56
N THR A 53 11.86 16.58 -1.37
CA THR A 53 12.85 17.23 -0.49
C THR A 53 13.36 16.33 0.63
N ASN A 54 12.82 15.10 0.76
CA ASN A 54 13.29 14.16 1.77
C ASN A 54 14.72 13.69 1.45
N ASN A 55 15.65 13.90 2.38
CA ASN A 55 17.06 13.58 2.17
C ASN A 55 17.30 12.07 1.98
N PHE A 56 16.60 11.24 2.72
CA PHE A 56 16.71 9.79 2.58
C PHE A 56 16.24 9.32 1.19
N TYR A 57 15.09 9.82 0.73
CA TYR A 57 14.59 9.52 -0.61
C TYR A 57 15.57 9.99 -1.70
N ARG A 58 16.07 11.22 -1.59
CA ARG A 58 17.02 11.77 -2.57
C ARG A 58 18.33 10.97 -2.62
N GLN A 59 18.80 10.52 -1.49
CA GLN A 59 20.03 9.71 -1.39
C GLN A 59 19.85 8.33 -2.02
N HIS A 60 18.68 7.72 -1.87
CA HIS A 60 18.38 6.35 -2.29
C HIS A 60 17.39 6.26 -3.45
N GLN A 61 17.17 7.34 -4.16
CA GLN A 61 16.15 7.44 -5.21
C GLN A 61 16.31 6.37 -6.31
N GLY A 62 17.54 6.04 -6.68
CA GLY A 62 17.83 5.02 -7.68
C GLY A 62 17.32 3.62 -7.33
N VAL A 63 17.14 3.32 -6.05
CA VAL A 63 16.59 2.06 -5.55
C VAL A 63 15.12 2.21 -5.16
N LEU A 64 14.77 3.30 -4.48
CA LEU A 64 13.42 3.51 -3.96
C LEU A 64 12.40 3.79 -5.07
N ALA A 65 12.73 4.56 -6.10
CA ALA A 65 11.79 4.88 -7.16
C ALA A 65 11.32 3.64 -7.95
N PRO A 66 12.22 2.75 -8.42
CA PRO A 66 11.79 1.49 -9.03
C PRO A 66 10.99 0.60 -8.09
N SER A 67 11.31 0.59 -6.80
CA SER A 67 10.59 -0.19 -5.79
C SER A 67 9.18 0.33 -5.55
N ILE A 68 9.00 1.65 -5.53
CA ILE A 68 7.68 2.29 -5.48
C ILE A 68 6.88 1.95 -6.74
N HIS A 69 7.50 1.99 -7.92
CA HIS A 69 6.86 1.62 -9.18
C HIS A 69 6.35 0.18 -9.12
N LEU A 70 7.18 -0.77 -8.66
CA LEU A 70 6.76 -2.16 -8.51
C LEU A 70 5.60 -2.30 -7.51
N ALA A 71 5.64 -1.57 -6.40
CA ALA A 71 4.55 -1.57 -5.42
C ALA A 71 3.23 -1.06 -6.03
N ILE A 72 3.28 -0.02 -6.85
CA ILE A 72 2.11 0.49 -7.59
C ILE A 72 1.54 -0.59 -8.53
N GLU A 73 2.40 -1.29 -9.27
CA GLU A 73 1.94 -2.36 -10.17
C GLU A 73 1.33 -3.54 -9.41
N LYS A 74 1.89 -3.92 -8.26
CA LYS A 74 1.29 -4.92 -7.36
C LYS A 74 -0.08 -4.48 -6.86
N TRP A 75 -0.21 -3.24 -6.42
CA TRP A 75 -1.48 -2.68 -5.94
C TRP A 75 -2.55 -2.67 -7.04
N LYS A 76 -2.20 -2.23 -8.25
CA LYS A 76 -3.10 -2.25 -9.42
C LYS A 76 -3.55 -3.67 -9.77
N LEU A 77 -2.63 -4.63 -9.73
CA LEU A 77 -2.92 -6.03 -10.04
C LEU A 77 -3.82 -6.66 -8.96
N ALA A 78 -3.59 -6.36 -7.69
CA ALA A 78 -4.45 -6.79 -6.59
C ALA A 78 -5.88 -6.27 -6.79
N ASN A 79 -6.04 -4.97 -7.06
CA ASN A 79 -7.34 -4.36 -7.35
C ASN A 79 -8.05 -5.04 -8.52
N ASN A 80 -7.33 -5.34 -9.60
CA ASN A 80 -7.88 -6.03 -10.77
C ASN A 80 -8.41 -7.43 -10.41
N TYR A 81 -7.67 -8.19 -9.61
CA TYR A 81 -8.10 -9.51 -9.15
C TYR A 81 -9.35 -9.42 -8.29
N GLU A 82 -9.37 -8.47 -7.37
CA GLU A 82 -10.50 -8.26 -6.45
C GLU A 82 -11.78 -7.87 -7.20
N GLU A 83 -11.68 -6.92 -8.13
CA GLU A 83 -12.81 -6.46 -8.95
C GLU A 83 -13.40 -7.57 -9.85
N ASN A 84 -12.56 -8.48 -10.30
CA ASN A 84 -12.97 -9.57 -11.18
C ASN A 84 -13.34 -10.87 -10.43
N GLY A 85 -13.48 -10.82 -9.12
CA GLY A 85 -13.82 -11.98 -8.30
C GLY A 85 -12.76 -13.07 -8.27
N LYS A 86 -11.49 -12.70 -8.51
CA LYS A 86 -10.33 -13.61 -8.56
C LYS A 86 -9.42 -13.50 -7.34
N ALA A 87 -9.89 -12.78 -6.30
CA ALA A 87 -9.10 -12.61 -5.07
C ALA A 87 -8.62 -13.97 -4.53
N ASP A 88 -7.33 -14.05 -4.27
CA ASP A 88 -6.65 -15.26 -3.80
C ASP A 88 -5.43 -14.91 -2.93
N ALA A 89 -4.62 -15.91 -2.61
CA ALA A 89 -3.41 -15.71 -1.82
C ALA A 89 -2.39 -14.75 -2.49
N LYS A 90 -2.36 -14.71 -3.82
CA LYS A 90 -1.47 -13.78 -4.55
C LYS A 90 -1.93 -12.35 -4.40
N SER A 91 -3.21 -12.05 -4.63
CA SER A 91 -3.74 -10.69 -4.46
C SER A 91 -3.62 -10.21 -3.02
N TYR A 92 -3.83 -11.09 -2.04
CA TYR A 92 -3.55 -10.81 -0.64
C TYR A 92 -2.09 -10.39 -0.40
N MET A 93 -1.13 -11.11 -0.96
CA MET A 93 0.29 -10.78 -0.82
C MET A 93 0.67 -9.50 -1.57
N TRP A 94 0.08 -9.24 -2.73
CA TRP A 94 0.33 -7.98 -3.46
C TRP A 94 -0.20 -6.76 -2.71
N ARG A 95 -1.26 -6.90 -1.94
CA ARG A 95 -1.77 -5.86 -1.03
C ARG A 95 -0.75 -5.45 0.03
N ALA A 96 0.17 -6.34 0.38
CA ALA A 96 1.23 -6.07 1.35
C ALA A 96 2.43 -5.30 0.78
N CYS A 97 2.31 -4.71 -0.41
CA CYS A 97 3.43 -4.07 -1.13
C CYS A 97 4.13 -2.94 -0.36
N PHE A 98 3.43 -2.24 0.53
CA PHE A 98 4.05 -1.24 1.40
C PHE A 98 5.11 -1.84 2.32
N TYR A 99 4.90 -3.07 2.79
CA TYR A 99 5.83 -3.74 3.69
C TYR A 99 7.12 -4.17 2.99
N ASP A 100 7.11 -4.36 1.67
CA ASP A 100 8.32 -4.53 0.87
C ASP A 100 9.18 -3.25 0.91
N ILE A 101 8.55 -2.08 0.77
CA ILE A 101 9.23 -0.78 0.87
C ILE A 101 9.75 -0.56 2.30
N LEU A 102 8.97 -0.89 3.31
CA LEU A 102 9.36 -0.79 4.71
C LEU A 102 10.63 -1.61 5.00
N ALA A 103 10.67 -2.87 4.53
CA ALA A 103 11.83 -3.73 4.67
C ALA A 103 13.06 -3.19 3.91
N LEU A 104 12.85 -2.68 2.70
CA LEU A 104 13.91 -2.07 1.91
C LEU A 104 14.51 -0.84 2.59
N VAL A 105 13.67 0.01 3.19
CA VAL A 105 14.13 1.16 3.97
C VAL A 105 14.99 0.72 5.15
N CYS A 106 14.62 -0.33 5.87
CA CYS A 106 15.45 -0.89 6.93
C CYS A 106 16.83 -1.30 6.40
N ILE A 107 16.90 -1.96 5.25
CA ILE A 107 18.15 -2.38 4.63
C ILE A 107 19.01 -1.15 4.27
N LEU A 108 18.42 -0.15 3.63
CA LEU A 108 19.12 1.06 3.19
C LEU A 108 19.57 1.95 4.35
N ASP A 109 18.87 1.91 5.48
CA ASP A 109 19.20 2.66 6.69
C ASP A 109 20.22 1.93 7.60
N GLY A 110 20.86 0.88 7.10
CA GLY A 110 21.84 0.09 7.86
C GLY A 110 21.22 -0.81 8.94
N LYS A 111 19.91 -1.06 8.89
CA LYS A 111 19.13 -1.87 9.83
C LYS A 111 18.58 -3.14 9.17
N ALA A 112 19.39 -3.79 8.32
CA ALA A 112 18.99 -4.98 7.58
C ALA A 112 18.48 -6.12 8.49
N HIS A 113 18.94 -6.19 9.74
CA HIS A 113 18.47 -7.14 10.72
C HIS A 113 16.99 -6.97 11.11
N LEU A 114 16.38 -5.82 10.80
CA LEU A 114 14.97 -5.53 11.03
C LEU A 114 14.08 -5.80 9.81
N SER A 115 14.66 -6.15 8.66
CA SER A 115 13.91 -6.29 7.41
C SER A 115 12.87 -7.42 7.47
N GLN A 116 13.19 -8.55 8.09
CA GLN A 116 12.24 -9.64 8.24
C GLN A 116 11.10 -9.27 9.21
N LEU A 117 11.43 -8.56 10.29
CA LEU A 117 10.41 -8.03 11.21
C LEU A 117 9.46 -7.08 10.47
N ALA A 118 9.99 -6.18 9.64
CA ALA A 118 9.19 -5.26 8.83
C ALA A 118 8.22 -6.00 7.92
N LEU A 119 8.67 -7.02 7.21
CA LEU A 119 7.80 -7.85 6.36
C LEU A 119 6.70 -8.56 7.16
N ALA A 120 7.03 -9.03 8.36
CA ALA A 120 6.09 -9.74 9.23
C ALA A 120 5.03 -8.82 9.87
N MET A 121 5.18 -7.50 9.78
CA MET A 121 4.25 -6.53 10.36
C MET A 121 2.96 -6.32 9.56
N TYR A 122 2.81 -6.95 8.41
CA TYR A 122 1.54 -6.93 7.70
C TYR A 122 0.46 -7.56 8.58
N GLY A 123 -0.46 -6.72 9.06
CA GLY A 123 -1.37 -7.07 10.13
C GLY A 123 -2.68 -7.73 9.69
N GLU A 124 -3.05 -7.64 8.41
CA GLU A 124 -4.24 -8.30 7.89
C GLU A 124 -3.96 -9.79 7.67
N THR A 125 -4.87 -10.66 8.15
CA THR A 125 -4.76 -12.10 7.89
C THR A 125 -5.44 -12.46 6.57
N PHE A 126 -5.02 -13.56 5.95
CA PHE A 126 -5.65 -14.05 4.73
C PHE A 126 -7.13 -14.36 4.93
N ASP A 127 -7.51 -14.91 6.07
CA ASP A 127 -8.92 -15.20 6.38
C ASP A 127 -9.78 -13.94 6.45
N ILE A 128 -9.28 -12.86 7.06
CA ILE A 128 -9.97 -11.57 7.11
C ILE A 128 -10.11 -11.00 5.70
N TYR A 129 -9.02 -10.99 4.94
CA TYR A 129 -9.01 -10.54 3.56
C TYR A 129 -10.05 -11.26 2.69
N MET A 130 -10.09 -12.59 2.75
CA MET A 130 -11.04 -13.36 1.96
C MET A 130 -12.48 -13.13 2.38
N LYS A 131 -12.76 -12.95 3.67
CA LYS A 131 -14.10 -12.58 4.16
C LYS A 131 -14.55 -11.22 3.63
N GLU A 132 -13.68 -10.23 3.62
CA GLU A 132 -13.97 -8.92 3.05
C GLU A 132 -14.28 -9.02 1.55
N MET A 133 -13.52 -9.82 0.81
CA MET A 133 -13.75 -10.01 -0.62
C MET A 133 -15.09 -10.71 -0.90
N GLU A 134 -15.49 -11.68 -0.11
CA GLU A 134 -16.80 -12.35 -0.21
C GLU A 134 -17.93 -11.36 0.04
N LEU A 135 -17.83 -10.49 1.05
CA LEU A 135 -18.81 -9.45 1.34
C LEU A 135 -18.94 -8.45 0.19
N CYS A 136 -17.85 -8.03 -0.42
CA CYS A 136 -17.87 -7.15 -1.58
C CYS A 136 -18.57 -7.80 -2.78
N GLN A 137 -18.35 -9.08 -3.04
CA GLN A 137 -19.02 -9.83 -4.12
C GLN A 137 -20.52 -9.95 -3.93
N THR A 138 -20.99 -10.11 -2.70
CA THR A 138 -22.43 -10.18 -2.40
C THR A 138 -23.15 -8.84 -2.54
N GLN A 139 -22.41 -7.74 -2.56
CA GLN A 139 -22.94 -6.37 -2.74
C GLN A 139 -22.90 -5.89 -4.19
N LEU A 140 -22.27 -6.63 -5.10
CA LEU A 140 -22.29 -6.30 -6.53
C LEU A 140 -23.71 -6.48 -7.07
N PRO A 141 -24.20 -5.54 -7.94
CA PRO A 141 -25.48 -5.74 -8.61
C PRO A 141 -25.45 -7.04 -9.41
N LEU A 142 -26.53 -7.80 -9.32
CA LEU A 142 -26.70 -9.01 -10.13
C LEU A 142 -26.45 -8.68 -11.60
N PRO A 143 -25.74 -9.52 -12.35
CA PRO A 143 -25.60 -9.33 -13.78
C PRO A 143 -26.99 -9.30 -14.42
N PRO A 144 -27.20 -8.52 -15.49
CA PRO A 144 -28.49 -8.47 -16.17
C PRO A 144 -28.89 -9.89 -16.59
N LEU A 145 -30.14 -10.23 -16.35
CA LEU A 145 -30.68 -11.55 -16.72
C LEU A 145 -30.49 -11.77 -18.23
N PRO A 146 -30.02 -12.96 -18.66
CA PRO A 146 -29.93 -13.27 -20.08
C PRO A 146 -31.32 -13.12 -20.73
N GLY A 147 -31.43 -12.31 -21.77
CA GLY A 147 -32.67 -12.10 -22.52
C GLY A 147 -33.36 -10.75 -22.27
N LEU A 148 -32.91 -9.91 -21.36
CA LEU A 148 -33.40 -8.53 -21.13
C LEU A 148 -32.60 -7.46 -21.85
N VAL A 149 -31.93 -7.79 -22.93
CA VAL A 149 -31.25 -6.83 -23.79
C VAL A 149 -32.26 -6.36 -24.83
N SER A 150 -32.78 -5.18 -24.62
CA SER A 150 -33.52 -4.48 -25.66
C SER A 150 -32.57 -3.81 -26.62
#